data_285d3a5908a658531f23f3099f739f18
#
_entry.id   285d3a5908a658531f23f3099f739f18
#
_cell.length_a   1.000
_cell.length_b   1.000
_cell.length_c   1.000
_cell.angle_alpha   90.00
_cell.angle_beta   90.00
_cell.angle_gamma   90.00
#
_symmetry.space_group_name_H-M   'P 1'
#
loop_
_entity.id
_entity.type
_entity.pdbx_description
1 polymer ?
#
loop_
_entity_poly.entity_id
_entity_poly.type
_entity_poly.pdbx_seq_one_letter_code
_entity_poly.pdbx_strand_id
1 'polypeptide(L)'
;MDGWNAVAREALGVEAFRWQDREEGAEVVVRFVPAAADQPRGYAHLDADDAGVIRLPVHLDLAEPVAMGATSRETVLFQVAAHEIGHALGLPHTDDPGSIMCCREGAVNLGDPGVRARYVEARRRPDVRSVLPQLRELYPRFWQR
;
A
#
# COMPACT_ATOMS: atom_id res chain seq x y z
N MET A 1 -2.32 10.76 2.84
CA MET A 1 -3.81 10.63 2.70
C MET A 1 -4.31 11.23 1.40
N ASP A 2 -3.90 12.47 1.06
CA ASP A 2 -4.42 13.18 -0.13
C ASP A 2 -4.23 12.41 -1.45
N GLY A 3 -3.08 11.76 -1.64
CA GLY A 3 -2.83 10.92 -2.80
C GLY A 3 -3.81 9.75 -2.92
N TRP A 4 -4.10 9.06 -1.82
CA TRP A 4 -5.07 7.97 -1.79
C TRP A 4 -6.50 8.46 -2.04
N ASN A 5 -6.89 9.59 -1.45
CA ASN A 5 -8.20 10.19 -1.70
C ASN A 5 -8.37 10.66 -3.15
N ALA A 6 -7.29 11.22 -3.76
CA ALA A 6 -7.31 11.57 -5.17
C ALA A 6 -7.53 10.35 -6.07
N VAL A 7 -6.82 9.24 -5.79
CA VAL A 7 -6.95 7.98 -6.52
C VAL A 7 -8.33 7.35 -6.31
N ALA A 8 -8.83 7.34 -5.07
CA ALA A 8 -10.16 6.81 -4.75
C ALA A 8 -11.28 7.62 -5.43
N ARG A 9 -11.19 8.95 -5.43
CA ARG A 9 -12.14 9.81 -6.18
C ARG A 9 -12.11 9.53 -7.67
N GLU A 10 -10.92 9.37 -8.26
CA GLU A 10 -10.78 9.08 -9.70
C GLU A 10 -11.31 7.69 -10.07
N ALA A 11 -11.02 6.68 -9.25
CA ALA A 11 -11.40 5.29 -9.52
C ALA A 11 -12.85 4.97 -9.16
N LEU A 12 -13.33 5.51 -8.03
CA LEU A 12 -14.53 5.05 -7.32
C LEU A 12 -15.55 6.18 -7.05
N GLY A 13 -15.17 7.45 -7.24
CA GLY A 13 -16.03 8.60 -6.95
C GLY A 13 -16.19 8.94 -5.47
N VAL A 14 -15.36 8.38 -4.58
CA VAL A 14 -15.47 8.56 -3.12
C VAL A 14 -14.15 9.01 -2.49
N GLU A 15 -14.23 9.59 -1.29
CA GLU A 15 -13.08 9.74 -0.40
C GLU A 15 -12.94 8.47 0.45
N ALA A 16 -11.77 7.83 0.35
CA ALA A 16 -11.52 6.57 1.06
C ALA A 16 -11.09 6.80 2.52
N PHE A 17 -10.39 7.90 2.80
CA PHE A 17 -9.77 8.13 4.10
C PHE A 17 -10.01 9.53 4.63
N ARG A 18 -10.27 9.59 5.93
CA ARG A 18 -10.30 10.83 6.70
C ARG A 18 -9.40 10.67 7.92
N TRP A 19 -8.54 11.65 8.15
CA TRP A 19 -7.68 11.68 9.33
C TRP A 19 -8.49 11.91 10.60
N GLN A 20 -8.11 11.23 11.67
CA GLN A 20 -8.56 11.53 13.03
C GLN A 20 -7.40 11.41 14.02
N ASP A 21 -7.45 12.21 15.11
CA ASP A 21 -6.38 12.32 16.09
C ASP A 21 -6.46 11.25 17.21
N ARG A 22 -7.51 10.43 17.24
CA ARG A 22 -7.74 9.42 18.25
C ARG A 22 -7.81 8.04 17.63
N GLU A 23 -7.24 7.05 18.33
CA GLU A 23 -7.34 5.64 17.94
C GLU A 23 -8.77 5.10 18.14
N GLU A 24 -9.50 5.62 19.16
CA GLU A 24 -10.86 5.18 19.45
C GLU A 24 -11.80 5.44 18.24
N GLY A 25 -12.38 4.34 17.72
CA GLY A 25 -13.25 4.40 16.54
C GLY A 25 -12.52 4.56 15.21
N ALA A 26 -11.17 4.49 15.20
CA ALA A 26 -10.42 4.46 13.94
C ALA A 26 -10.64 3.12 13.23
N GLU A 27 -10.91 3.19 11.93
CA GLU A 27 -11.04 2.01 11.07
C GLU A 27 -9.68 1.48 10.57
N VAL A 28 -8.69 2.38 10.49
CA VAL A 28 -7.29 2.03 10.19
C VAL A 28 -6.39 2.70 11.23
N VAL A 29 -5.58 1.89 11.90
CA VAL A 29 -4.64 2.34 12.93
C VAL A 29 -3.21 2.11 12.44
N VAL A 30 -2.44 3.19 12.34
CA VAL A 30 -1.02 3.11 11.95
C VAL A 30 -0.15 3.19 13.19
N ARG A 31 0.76 2.23 13.34
CA ARG A 31 1.71 2.15 14.46
C ARG A 31 3.13 2.12 13.94
N PHE A 32 4.02 2.82 14.64
CA PHE A 32 5.45 2.67 14.40
C PHE A 32 6.01 1.60 15.34
N VAL A 33 6.78 0.67 14.74
CA VAL A 33 7.41 -0.43 15.47
C VAL A 33 8.93 -0.40 15.26
N PRO A 34 9.72 -0.92 16.19
CA PRO A 34 11.17 -1.06 16.02
C PRO A 34 11.48 -1.89 14.76
N ALA A 35 12.48 -1.45 13.99
CA ALA A 35 12.95 -2.24 12.85
C ALA A 35 13.69 -3.50 13.34
N ALA A 36 13.36 -4.66 12.77
CA ALA A 36 14.06 -5.91 12.97
C ALA A 36 14.60 -6.44 11.62
N ALA A 37 15.78 -7.07 11.66
CA ALA A 37 16.51 -7.43 10.45
C ALA A 37 15.79 -8.49 9.59
N ASP A 38 14.98 -9.31 10.21
CA ASP A 38 14.25 -10.45 9.62
C ASP A 38 12.74 -10.17 9.43
N GLN A 39 12.29 -8.95 9.71
CA GLN A 39 10.90 -8.56 9.61
C GLN A 39 10.65 -7.66 8.38
N PRO A 40 9.46 -7.71 7.77
CA PRO A 40 9.08 -6.76 6.72
C PRO A 40 9.07 -5.33 7.29
N ARG A 41 9.29 -4.35 6.43
CA ARG A 41 9.30 -2.93 6.81
C ARG A 41 7.93 -2.37 7.10
N GLY A 42 6.89 -3.01 6.58
CA GLY A 42 5.50 -2.74 6.84
C GLY A 42 4.72 -4.04 6.90
N TYR A 43 3.63 -4.03 7.63
CA TYR A 43 2.73 -5.16 7.72
C TYR A 43 1.30 -4.70 8.00
N ALA A 44 0.36 -5.13 7.16
CA ALA A 44 -1.07 -4.93 7.37
C ALA A 44 -1.67 -6.19 8.02
N HIS A 45 -2.19 -6.04 9.24
CA HIS A 45 -2.92 -7.09 9.94
C HIS A 45 -4.34 -7.16 9.39
N LEU A 46 -4.55 -8.01 8.40
CA LEU A 46 -5.84 -8.18 7.75
C LEU A 46 -6.54 -9.42 8.30
N ASP A 47 -7.76 -9.24 8.74
CA ASP A 47 -8.72 -10.31 9.01
C ASP A 47 -9.93 -10.10 8.11
N ALA A 48 -10.42 -11.16 7.47
CA ALA A 48 -11.58 -11.08 6.60
C ALA A 48 -12.63 -12.11 7.02
N ASP A 49 -13.88 -11.79 6.78
CA ASP A 49 -14.97 -12.73 6.96
C ASP A 49 -15.07 -13.74 5.80
N ASP A 50 -16.00 -14.67 5.88
CA ASP A 50 -16.22 -15.72 4.87
C ASP A 50 -16.64 -15.15 3.49
N ALA A 51 -17.10 -13.90 3.43
CA ALA A 51 -17.42 -13.18 2.20
C ALA A 51 -16.20 -12.39 1.64
N GLY A 52 -15.07 -12.42 2.33
CA GLY A 52 -13.85 -11.68 1.97
C GLY A 52 -13.89 -10.20 2.35
N VAL A 53 -14.82 -9.79 3.21
CA VAL A 53 -14.89 -8.41 3.71
C VAL A 53 -13.91 -8.24 4.86
N ILE A 54 -13.03 -7.24 4.74
CA ILE A 54 -12.02 -6.93 5.76
C ILE A 54 -12.72 -6.45 7.02
N ARG A 55 -12.35 -7.06 8.16
CA ARG A 55 -12.82 -6.66 9.48
C ARG A 55 -12.04 -5.45 9.99
N LEU A 56 -12.76 -4.52 10.58
CA LEU A 56 -12.19 -3.32 11.17
C LEU A 56 -12.03 -3.47 12.69
N PRO A 57 -11.03 -2.82 13.30
CA PRO A 57 -10.03 -1.97 12.67
C PRO A 57 -8.90 -2.77 12.00
N VAL A 58 -8.35 -2.23 10.91
CA VAL A 58 -7.09 -2.71 10.32
C VAL A 58 -5.92 -2.07 11.05
N HIS A 59 -4.95 -2.85 11.50
CA HIS A 59 -3.70 -2.35 12.08
C HIS A 59 -2.57 -2.41 11.06
N LEU A 60 -1.87 -1.30 10.87
CA LEU A 60 -0.71 -1.18 9.99
C LEU A 60 0.52 -0.93 10.86
N ASP A 61 1.44 -1.88 10.91
CA ASP A 61 2.73 -1.72 11.56
C ASP A 61 3.76 -1.23 10.55
N LEU A 62 4.42 -0.11 10.84
CA LEU A 62 5.47 0.47 10.03
C LEU A 62 6.77 0.46 10.83
N ALA A 63 7.78 -0.24 10.33
CA ALA A 63 9.11 -0.20 10.92
C ALA A 63 9.74 1.19 10.77
N GLU A 64 10.53 1.59 11.75
CA GLU A 64 11.31 2.84 11.65
C GLU A 64 12.07 2.90 10.33
N PRO A 65 11.88 3.97 9.52
CA PRO A 65 12.48 4.04 8.20
C PRO A 65 13.99 4.26 8.30
N VAL A 66 14.72 3.57 7.44
CA VAL A 66 16.16 3.78 7.21
C VAL A 66 16.37 4.18 5.74
N ALA A 67 17.37 5.02 5.49
CA ALA A 67 17.75 5.34 4.11
C ALA A 67 18.23 4.08 3.37
N MET A 68 17.89 3.95 2.09
CA MET A 68 18.26 2.81 1.25
C MET A 68 19.01 3.28 0.00
N GLY A 69 20.32 3.18 0.05
CA GLY A 69 21.15 3.69 -1.02
C GLY A 69 20.89 5.18 -1.27
N ALA A 70 20.43 5.54 -2.47
CA ALA A 70 20.09 6.91 -2.83
C ALA A 70 18.66 7.35 -2.45
N THR A 71 17.86 6.46 -1.82
CA THR A 71 16.47 6.76 -1.42
C THR A 71 16.43 7.29 0.01
N SER A 72 15.83 8.46 0.22
CA SER A 72 15.72 9.08 1.54
C SER A 72 14.82 8.29 2.49
N ARG A 73 14.97 8.52 3.80
CA ARG A 73 14.13 7.90 4.84
C ARG A 73 12.66 8.22 4.62
N GLU A 74 12.35 9.47 4.28
CA GLU A 74 10.98 9.94 4.02
C GLU A 74 10.35 9.22 2.82
N THR A 75 11.13 9.04 1.74
CA THR A 75 10.66 8.29 0.56
C THR A 75 10.41 6.83 0.89
N VAL A 76 11.29 6.20 1.68
CA VAL A 76 11.10 4.82 2.15
C VAL A 76 9.86 4.71 3.01
N LEU A 77 9.68 5.62 3.98
CA LEU A 77 8.49 5.65 4.83
C LEU A 77 7.22 5.83 4.01
N PHE A 78 7.21 6.80 3.09
CA PHE A 78 6.05 7.03 2.21
C PHE A 78 5.71 5.79 1.40
N GLN A 79 6.71 5.14 0.80
CA GLN A 79 6.51 3.92 0.01
C GLN A 79 5.90 2.80 0.84
N VAL A 80 6.46 2.52 2.02
CA VAL A 80 5.96 1.47 2.91
C VAL A 80 4.55 1.80 3.39
N ALA A 81 4.34 3.01 3.92
CA ALA A 81 3.03 3.42 4.41
C ALA A 81 1.96 3.39 3.30
N ALA A 82 2.29 3.86 2.10
CA ALA A 82 1.37 3.82 0.97
C ALA A 82 1.04 2.37 0.56
N HIS A 83 2.02 1.47 0.57
CA HIS A 83 1.81 0.05 0.31
C HIS A 83 0.83 -0.58 1.32
N GLU A 84 1.08 -0.40 2.63
CA GLU A 84 0.23 -0.97 3.67
C GLU A 84 -1.19 -0.38 3.67
N ILE A 85 -1.34 0.92 3.38
CA ILE A 85 -2.66 1.54 3.18
C ILE A 85 -3.40 0.91 2.00
N GLY A 86 -2.68 0.52 0.94
CA GLY A 86 -3.26 -0.23 -0.16
C GLY A 86 -3.88 -1.56 0.28
N HIS A 87 -3.21 -2.27 1.19
CA HIS A 87 -3.77 -3.49 1.78
C HIS A 87 -5.02 -3.21 2.64
N ALA A 88 -5.09 -2.10 3.36
CA ALA A 88 -6.29 -1.70 4.09
C ALA A 88 -7.48 -1.43 3.15
N LEU A 89 -7.24 -1.09 1.88
CA LEU A 89 -8.24 -1.03 0.82
C LEU A 89 -8.50 -2.38 0.13
N GLY A 90 -7.98 -3.48 0.64
CA GLY A 90 -8.13 -4.80 0.05
C GLY A 90 -7.28 -5.08 -1.19
N LEU A 91 -6.35 -4.19 -1.55
CA LEU A 91 -5.49 -4.41 -2.72
C LEU A 91 -4.48 -5.53 -2.44
N PRO A 92 -4.45 -6.61 -3.22
CA PRO A 92 -3.40 -7.63 -3.12
C PRO A 92 -2.10 -7.12 -3.77
N HIS A 93 -1.01 -7.84 -3.50
CA HIS A 93 0.22 -7.63 -4.25
C HIS A 93 0.01 -7.87 -5.75
N THR A 94 0.73 -7.11 -6.56
CA THR A 94 0.78 -7.26 -8.03
C THR A 94 2.20 -7.59 -8.49
N ASP A 95 2.31 -8.15 -9.68
CA ASP A 95 3.58 -8.49 -10.32
C ASP A 95 4.10 -7.34 -11.21
N ASP A 96 3.41 -6.19 -11.24
CA ASP A 96 3.90 -4.99 -11.95
C ASP A 96 5.00 -4.31 -11.14
N PRO A 97 6.26 -4.30 -11.64
CA PRO A 97 7.39 -3.68 -10.94
C PRO A 97 7.24 -2.18 -10.73
N GLY A 98 6.35 -1.53 -11.49
CA GLY A 98 6.06 -0.10 -11.38
C GLY A 98 4.99 0.24 -10.34
N SER A 99 4.26 -0.74 -9.83
CA SER A 99 3.18 -0.52 -8.87
C SER A 99 3.68 -0.30 -7.45
N ILE A 100 2.98 0.56 -6.71
CA ILE A 100 3.18 0.68 -5.26
C ILE A 100 2.85 -0.64 -4.53
N MET A 101 1.94 -1.47 -5.07
CA MET A 101 1.57 -2.78 -4.54
C MET A 101 2.49 -3.92 -5.01
N CYS A 102 3.59 -3.64 -5.67
CA CYS A 102 4.59 -4.65 -6.02
C CYS A 102 5.42 -5.03 -4.77
N CYS A 103 5.85 -6.25 -4.56
CA CYS A 103 5.64 -7.44 -5.36
C CYS A 103 5.47 -8.65 -4.44
N ARG A 104 4.84 -9.71 -4.93
CA ARG A 104 4.97 -11.02 -4.30
C ARG A 104 6.43 -11.50 -4.43
N GLU A 105 6.90 -12.22 -3.44
CA GLU A 105 8.24 -12.78 -3.46
C GLU A 105 8.44 -13.67 -4.71
N GLY A 106 9.53 -13.45 -5.42
CA GLY A 106 9.87 -14.20 -6.63
C GLY A 106 9.06 -13.86 -7.89
N ALA A 107 8.05 -13.00 -7.80
CA ALA A 107 7.17 -12.67 -8.94
C ALA A 107 7.83 -11.78 -10.00
N VAL A 108 8.86 -11.01 -9.62
CA VAL A 108 9.54 -10.06 -10.49
C VAL A 108 10.96 -10.51 -10.79
N ASN A 109 11.26 -10.71 -12.08
CA ASN A 109 12.60 -11.05 -12.52
C ASN A 109 13.52 -9.81 -12.54
N LEU A 110 14.16 -9.53 -11.42
CA LEU A 110 15.12 -8.43 -11.31
C LEU A 110 16.44 -8.67 -12.07
N GLY A 111 16.64 -9.85 -12.64
CA GLY A 111 17.73 -10.15 -13.59
C GLY A 111 17.52 -9.46 -14.93
N ASP A 112 16.28 -9.18 -15.34
CA ASP A 112 15.98 -8.39 -16.52
C ASP A 112 16.28 -6.90 -16.25
N PRO A 113 17.14 -6.24 -17.06
CA PRO A 113 17.52 -4.86 -16.84
C PRO A 113 16.36 -3.87 -16.94
N GLY A 114 15.38 -4.10 -17.83
CA GLY A 114 14.22 -3.24 -18.01
C GLY A 114 13.26 -3.34 -16.81
N VAL A 115 12.99 -4.55 -16.37
CA VAL A 115 12.17 -4.82 -15.17
C VAL A 115 12.81 -4.21 -13.94
N ARG A 116 14.12 -4.43 -13.76
CA ARG A 116 14.87 -3.85 -12.64
C ARG A 116 14.86 -2.32 -12.67
N ALA A 117 15.02 -1.70 -13.83
CA ALA A 117 14.97 -0.24 -13.95
C ALA A 117 13.61 0.32 -13.53
N ARG A 118 12.50 -0.27 -13.99
CA ARG A 118 11.14 0.12 -13.58
C ARG A 118 10.94 -0.07 -12.08
N TYR A 119 11.36 -1.20 -11.52
CA TYR A 119 11.27 -1.48 -10.09
C TYR A 119 12.02 -0.44 -9.26
N VAL A 120 13.27 -0.12 -9.63
CA VAL A 120 14.11 0.86 -8.92
C VAL A 120 13.50 2.26 -9.02
N GLU A 121 13.02 2.67 -10.20
CA GLU A 121 12.39 3.98 -10.37
C GLU A 121 11.12 4.13 -9.54
N ALA A 122 10.25 3.12 -9.52
CA ALA A 122 9.06 3.11 -8.68
C ALA A 122 9.37 3.20 -7.17
N ARG A 123 10.55 2.72 -6.73
CA ARG A 123 11.00 2.84 -5.35
C ARG A 123 11.59 4.22 -5.03
N ARG A 124 12.17 4.88 -6.01
CA ARG A 124 12.71 6.24 -5.88
C ARG A 124 11.62 7.31 -5.94
N ARG A 125 10.56 7.05 -6.71
CA ARG A 125 9.44 7.95 -6.92
C ARG A 125 8.12 7.18 -6.77
N PRO A 126 7.79 6.78 -5.53
CA PRO A 126 6.58 6.02 -5.28
C PRO A 126 5.34 6.85 -5.63
N ASP A 127 4.44 6.25 -6.42
CA ASP A 127 3.21 6.89 -6.89
C ASP A 127 2.01 5.99 -6.61
N VAL A 128 1.09 6.46 -5.77
CA VAL A 128 -0.16 5.74 -5.47
C VAL A 128 -1.08 5.64 -6.68
N ARG A 129 -0.91 6.48 -7.71
CA ARG A 129 -1.71 6.39 -8.96
C ARG A 129 -1.47 5.08 -9.71
N SER A 130 -0.36 4.40 -9.46
CA SER A 130 -0.04 3.10 -10.04
C SER A 130 -1.10 2.01 -9.75
N VAL A 131 -1.95 2.20 -8.73
CA VAL A 131 -3.02 1.25 -8.37
C VAL A 131 -4.38 1.54 -9.02
N LEU A 132 -4.52 2.61 -9.81
CA LEU A 132 -5.79 2.96 -10.46
C LEU A 132 -6.45 1.79 -11.21
N PRO A 133 -5.73 1.02 -12.06
CA PRO A 133 -6.30 -0.13 -12.74
C PRO A 133 -6.80 -1.19 -11.76
N GLN A 134 -6.01 -1.46 -10.71
CA GLN A 134 -6.30 -2.47 -9.70
C GLN A 134 -7.55 -2.10 -8.86
N LEU A 135 -7.69 -0.83 -8.47
CA LEU A 135 -8.89 -0.35 -7.78
C LEU A 135 -10.15 -0.48 -8.65
N ARG A 136 -10.05 -0.10 -9.92
CA ARG A 136 -11.16 -0.22 -10.87
C ARG A 136 -11.58 -1.66 -11.12
N GLU A 137 -10.64 -2.60 -11.07
CA GLU A 137 -10.90 -4.02 -11.21
C GLU A 137 -11.51 -4.62 -9.94
N LEU A 138 -10.99 -4.23 -8.75
CA LEU A 138 -11.44 -4.80 -7.47
C LEU A 138 -12.86 -4.36 -7.10
N TYR A 139 -13.21 -3.10 -7.34
CA TYR A 139 -14.44 -2.50 -6.84
C TYR A 139 -15.59 -2.32 -7.87
N PRO A 140 -15.55 -2.76 -9.13
CA PRO A 140 -16.63 -2.51 -10.09
C PRO A 140 -17.95 -3.13 -9.64
N ARG A 141 -17.90 -4.18 -8.82
CA ARG A 141 -19.08 -4.92 -8.36
C ARG A 141 -19.81 -4.24 -7.20
N PHE A 142 -19.16 -3.32 -6.48
CA PHE A 142 -19.76 -2.65 -5.32
C PHE A 142 -20.70 -1.51 -5.69
N TRP A 143 -20.54 -0.92 -6.88
CA TRP A 143 -21.29 0.25 -7.33
C TRP A 143 -22.38 -0.07 -8.36
N GLN A 144 -22.53 -1.33 -8.74
CA GLN A 144 -23.54 -1.79 -9.70
C GLN A 144 -24.83 -2.32 -9.03
N ARG A 145 -25.04 -1.96 -7.76
CA ARG A 145 -26.26 -2.34 -7.01
C ARG A 145 -27.27 -1.21 -6.97
#